data_4092ad7ab9efeca3aff3f92ec1242b3a
#
_entry.id   4092ad7ab9efeca3aff3f92ec1242b3a
#
_cell.length_a   1.000
_cell.length_b   1.000
_cell.length_c   1.000
_cell.angle_alpha   90.00
_cell.angle_beta   90.00
_cell.angle_gamma   90.00
#
_symmetry.space_group_name_H-M   'P 1'
#
loop_
_entity.id
_entity.type
_entity.pdbx_description
1 polymer ?
#
loop_
_entity_poly.entity_id
_entity_poly.type
_entity_poly.pdbx_seq_one_letter_code
_entity_poly.pdbx_strand_id
1 'polypeptide(L)'
;TQIVVEKGGGRKEFEFTPGPLFTNVLLADEINRATPKTQSAMLEAMEERQVTVAGKTHGLREPFFVMATQNPIEMEGTYTLPEAQMDRFFFRLHIAFPKFEELKKILRQTTINESYTIQPVFDSGSAVAKVAEMRKLVREVLVSSDMEDYITSIILATHPDNKDALDSTSGGDNITDLVGRYVTYGAGPRGAQAVTLAAKANALLDGR
;
A
#
# COMPACT_ATOMS: atom_id res chain seq x y z
N THR A 1 -9.34 -20.38 -0.27
CA THR A 1 -10.56 -21.09 -0.74
C THR A 1 -10.61 -22.45 -0.07
N GLN A 2 -11.80 -22.93 0.27
CA GLN A 2 -12.03 -24.32 0.67
C GLN A 2 -12.60 -25.05 -0.52
N ILE A 3 -12.07 -26.23 -0.80
CA ILE A 3 -12.62 -27.16 -1.77
C ILE A 3 -13.11 -28.41 -1.05
N VAL A 4 -14.15 -29.01 -1.58
CA VAL A 4 -14.65 -30.31 -1.10
C VAL A 4 -13.87 -31.40 -1.81
N VAL A 5 -13.12 -32.19 -1.06
CA VAL A 5 -12.37 -33.34 -1.58
C VAL A 5 -13.06 -34.62 -1.10
N GLU A 6 -13.34 -35.52 -2.02
CA GLU A 6 -13.87 -36.84 -1.70
C GLU A 6 -12.72 -37.80 -1.44
N LYS A 7 -12.56 -38.20 -0.17
CA LYS A 7 -11.59 -39.22 0.24
C LYS A 7 -12.22 -40.63 0.14
N GLY A 8 -11.37 -41.60 -0.08
CA GLY A 8 -11.81 -43.01 -0.23
C GLY A 8 -12.83 -43.44 0.85
N GLY A 9 -13.98 -43.97 0.43
CA GLY A 9 -15.08 -44.33 1.32
C GLY A 9 -16.27 -43.36 1.33
N GLY A 10 -16.33 -42.39 0.36
CA GLY A 10 -17.48 -41.47 0.23
C GLY A 10 -17.55 -40.36 1.25
N ARG A 11 -16.53 -40.17 2.06
CA ARG A 11 -16.44 -39.02 3.01
C ARG A 11 -16.00 -37.78 2.25
N LYS A 12 -16.78 -36.71 2.34
CA LYS A 12 -16.46 -35.38 1.85
C LYS A 12 -15.77 -34.60 2.96
N GLU A 13 -14.55 -34.17 2.72
CA GLU A 13 -13.80 -33.30 3.63
C GLU A 13 -13.50 -31.96 2.95
N PHE A 14 -13.50 -30.89 3.76
CA PHE A 14 -13.07 -29.57 3.28
C PHE A 14 -11.56 -29.49 3.37
N GLU A 15 -10.92 -29.29 2.23
CA GLU A 15 -9.48 -29.05 2.14
C GLU A 15 -9.22 -27.57 1.81
N PHE A 16 -8.25 -26.99 2.51
CA PHE A 16 -7.83 -25.61 2.24
C PHE A 16 -6.89 -25.58 1.03
N THR A 17 -7.30 -24.82 0.02
CA THR A 17 -6.44 -24.54 -1.13
C THR A 17 -6.02 -23.07 -1.08
N PRO A 18 -4.70 -22.78 -1.09
CA PRO A 18 -4.18 -21.41 -1.15
C PRO A 18 -4.77 -20.67 -2.34
N GLY A 19 -5.24 -19.45 -2.11
CA GLY A 19 -5.74 -18.55 -3.15
C GLY A 19 -4.69 -17.50 -3.54
N PRO A 20 -5.05 -16.49 -4.35
CA PRO A 20 -4.12 -15.45 -4.84
C PRO A 20 -3.39 -14.66 -3.75
N LEU A 21 -3.93 -14.59 -2.53
CA LEU A 21 -3.27 -13.92 -1.40
C LEU A 21 -1.98 -14.62 -0.94
N PHE A 22 -1.77 -15.91 -1.30
CA PHE A 22 -0.57 -16.65 -0.92
C PHE A 22 0.58 -16.42 -1.91
N THR A 23 1.00 -15.17 -2.02
CA THR A 23 2.07 -14.68 -2.89
C THR A 23 2.92 -13.64 -2.16
N ASN A 24 4.07 -13.28 -2.70
CA ASN A 24 4.88 -12.18 -2.18
C ASN A 24 4.46 -10.81 -2.74
N VAL A 25 3.97 -10.77 -3.98
CA VAL A 25 3.48 -9.54 -4.63
C VAL A 25 2.09 -9.81 -5.16
N LEU A 26 1.13 -9.01 -4.72
CA LEU A 26 -0.27 -9.07 -5.15
C LEU A 26 -0.63 -7.77 -5.87
N LEU A 27 -1.19 -7.90 -7.07
CA LEU A 27 -1.90 -6.82 -7.75
C LEU A 27 -3.41 -7.05 -7.59
N ALA A 28 -4.05 -6.16 -6.85
CA ALA A 28 -5.51 -6.12 -6.70
C ALA A 28 -6.08 -5.05 -7.65
N ASP A 29 -6.32 -5.46 -8.88
CA ASP A 29 -6.84 -4.56 -9.90
C ASP A 29 -8.32 -4.24 -9.65
N GLU A 30 -8.69 -2.96 -9.77
CA GLU A 30 -10.05 -2.45 -9.54
C GLU A 30 -10.66 -2.91 -8.20
N ILE A 31 -9.91 -2.73 -7.10
CA ILE A 31 -10.33 -3.18 -5.76
C ILE A 31 -11.71 -2.64 -5.34
N ASN A 32 -12.10 -1.47 -5.85
CA ASN A 32 -13.41 -0.87 -5.61
C ASN A 32 -14.57 -1.67 -6.24
N ARG A 33 -14.31 -2.62 -7.17
CA ARG A 33 -15.32 -3.57 -7.68
C ARG A 33 -15.42 -4.84 -6.84
N ALA A 34 -14.45 -5.11 -5.99
CA ALA A 34 -14.51 -6.25 -5.08
C ALA A 34 -15.55 -6.02 -3.97
N THR A 35 -16.22 -7.09 -3.55
CA THR A 35 -17.17 -7.02 -2.44
C THR A 35 -16.49 -6.57 -1.15
N PRO A 36 -17.20 -5.92 -0.20
CA PRO A 36 -16.64 -5.51 1.10
C PRO A 36 -15.96 -6.65 1.86
N LYS A 37 -16.47 -7.86 1.73
CA LYS A 37 -15.87 -9.06 2.34
C LYS A 37 -14.49 -9.36 1.74
N THR A 38 -14.34 -9.24 0.44
CA THR A 38 -13.07 -9.45 -0.26
C THR A 38 -12.07 -8.36 0.09
N GLN A 39 -12.53 -7.09 0.10
CA GLN A 39 -11.71 -5.95 0.52
C GLN A 39 -11.19 -6.14 1.95
N SER A 40 -12.07 -6.50 2.89
CA SER A 40 -11.71 -6.73 4.30
C SER A 40 -10.70 -7.86 4.45
N ALA A 41 -10.86 -8.97 3.73
CA ALA A 41 -9.91 -10.09 3.78
C ALA A 41 -8.52 -9.70 3.24
N MET A 42 -8.45 -8.88 2.19
CA MET A 42 -7.17 -8.37 1.68
C MET A 42 -6.51 -7.40 2.67
N LEU A 43 -7.29 -6.50 3.28
CA LEU A 43 -6.79 -5.54 4.26
C LEU A 43 -6.33 -6.22 5.55
N GLU A 44 -7.02 -7.28 6.00
CA GLU A 44 -6.57 -8.14 7.09
C GLU A 44 -5.22 -8.79 6.73
N ALA A 45 -5.11 -9.35 5.53
CA ALA A 45 -3.88 -9.97 5.05
C ALA A 45 -2.69 -8.96 5.01
N MET A 46 -2.95 -7.70 4.66
CA MET A 46 -1.93 -6.65 4.64
C MET A 46 -1.43 -6.31 6.05
N GLU A 47 -2.31 -6.29 7.05
CA GLU A 47 -1.98 -5.89 8.42
C GLU A 47 -1.44 -7.05 9.22
N GLU A 48 -2.18 -8.16 9.26
CA GLU A 48 -1.90 -9.31 10.11
C GLU A 48 -0.91 -10.32 9.51
N ARG A 49 -0.58 -10.18 8.21
CA ARG A 49 0.24 -11.16 7.46
C ARG A 49 -0.30 -12.58 7.51
N GLN A 50 -1.60 -12.72 7.62
CA GLN A 50 -2.30 -13.99 7.71
C GLN A 50 -3.70 -13.88 7.11
N VAL A 51 -4.31 -15.03 6.84
CA VAL A 51 -5.68 -15.14 6.36
C VAL A 51 -6.41 -16.17 7.18
N THR A 52 -7.58 -15.82 7.70
CA THR A 52 -8.43 -16.73 8.46
C THR A 52 -9.51 -17.33 7.58
N VAL A 53 -9.50 -18.67 7.45
CA VAL A 53 -10.48 -19.43 6.66
C VAL A 53 -11.09 -20.53 7.52
N ALA A 54 -12.41 -20.50 7.71
CA ALA A 54 -13.15 -21.46 8.54
C ALA A 54 -12.57 -21.69 9.93
N GLY A 55 -12.15 -20.60 10.59
CA GLY A 55 -11.60 -20.64 11.96
C GLY A 55 -10.14 -21.10 12.03
N LYS A 56 -9.50 -21.37 10.89
CA LYS A 56 -8.06 -21.69 10.83
C LYS A 56 -7.29 -20.54 10.24
N THR A 57 -6.22 -20.13 10.91
CA THR A 57 -5.32 -19.07 10.48
C THR A 57 -4.17 -19.65 9.66
N HIS A 58 -3.92 -19.01 8.51
CA HIS A 58 -2.87 -19.37 7.58
C HIS A 58 -1.94 -18.18 7.40
N GLY A 59 -0.68 -18.29 7.81
CA GLY A 59 0.34 -17.24 7.64
C GLY A 59 0.70 -17.02 6.18
N LEU A 60 0.93 -15.77 5.80
CA LEU A 60 1.43 -15.40 4.48
C LEU A 60 2.96 -15.38 4.47
N ARG A 61 3.55 -15.59 3.30
CA ARG A 61 5.02 -15.53 3.12
C ARG A 61 5.47 -14.07 3.09
N GLU A 62 6.52 -13.77 3.82
CA GLU A 62 7.18 -12.46 3.73
C GLU A 62 8.32 -12.46 2.70
N PRO A 63 8.61 -11.31 2.08
CA PRO A 63 7.86 -10.06 2.12
C PRO A 63 6.51 -10.19 1.40
N PHE A 64 5.45 -9.60 1.97
CA PHE A 64 4.14 -9.50 1.33
C PHE A 64 3.86 -8.04 0.96
N PHE A 65 3.65 -7.78 -0.32
CA PHE A 65 3.44 -6.45 -0.88
C PHE A 65 2.18 -6.44 -1.73
N VAL A 66 1.32 -5.45 -1.51
CA VAL A 66 0.06 -5.28 -2.23
C VAL A 66 0.07 -3.96 -2.99
N MET A 67 -0.20 -4.04 -4.28
CA MET A 67 -0.62 -2.90 -5.11
C MET A 67 -2.10 -3.04 -5.39
N ALA A 68 -2.86 -1.97 -5.17
CA ALA A 68 -4.28 -1.94 -5.52
C ALA A 68 -4.55 -0.77 -6.46
N THR A 69 -5.38 -0.99 -7.48
CA THR A 69 -5.85 0.08 -8.34
C THR A 69 -7.30 0.40 -8.04
N GLN A 70 -7.68 1.64 -8.26
CA GLN A 70 -9.07 2.09 -8.24
C GLN A 70 -9.36 2.86 -9.51
N ASN A 71 -10.50 2.59 -10.14
CA ASN A 71 -11.00 3.37 -11.24
C ASN A 71 -12.04 4.38 -10.70
N PRO A 72 -11.74 5.68 -10.62
CA PRO A 72 -12.66 6.67 -10.06
C PRO A 72 -13.83 7.02 -10.99
N ILE A 73 -13.76 6.65 -12.27
CA ILE A 73 -14.75 7.04 -13.28
C ILE A 73 -16.00 6.16 -13.18
N GLU A 74 -15.84 4.92 -12.77
CA GLU A 74 -16.95 3.97 -12.65
C GLU A 74 -17.56 4.04 -11.26
N MET A 75 -18.76 4.61 -11.16
CA MET A 75 -19.50 4.73 -9.90
C MET A 75 -20.53 3.62 -9.70
N GLU A 76 -21.03 3.02 -10.78
CA GLU A 76 -22.07 1.99 -10.71
C GLU A 76 -21.45 0.61 -10.41
N GLY A 77 -22.00 -0.06 -9.39
CA GLY A 77 -21.53 -1.39 -8.96
C GLY A 77 -20.19 -1.40 -8.20
N THR A 78 -19.75 -0.25 -7.67
CA THR A 78 -18.50 -0.13 -6.91
C THR A 78 -18.74 0.04 -5.41
N TYR A 79 -17.80 -0.44 -4.62
CA TYR A 79 -17.73 -0.28 -3.17
C TYR A 79 -16.49 0.58 -2.84
N THR A 80 -16.70 1.83 -2.50
CA THR A 80 -15.60 2.72 -2.11
C THR A 80 -14.92 2.23 -0.83
N LEU A 81 -13.59 2.21 -0.83
CA LEU A 81 -12.83 1.94 0.39
C LEU A 81 -12.99 3.14 1.35
N PRO A 82 -13.43 2.92 2.59
CA PRO A 82 -13.44 3.98 3.61
C PRO A 82 -12.03 4.53 3.85
N GLU A 83 -11.91 5.80 4.23
CA GLU A 83 -10.62 6.46 4.48
C GLU A 83 -9.76 5.72 5.52
N ALA A 84 -10.36 5.23 6.59
CA ALA A 84 -9.69 4.42 7.60
C ALA A 84 -9.09 3.11 7.06
N GLN A 85 -9.61 2.60 5.95
CA GLN A 85 -9.06 1.43 5.27
C GLN A 85 -7.97 1.82 4.27
N MET A 86 -8.05 3.00 3.67
CA MET A 86 -7.00 3.54 2.81
C MET A 86 -5.70 3.87 3.57
N ASP A 87 -5.80 4.21 4.86
CA ASP A 87 -4.64 4.46 5.76
C ASP A 87 -3.72 3.23 5.93
N ARG A 88 -4.15 2.04 5.52
CA ARG A 88 -3.33 0.82 5.50
C ARG A 88 -2.36 0.74 4.32
N PHE A 89 -2.55 1.56 3.29
CA PHE A 89 -1.63 1.66 2.17
C PHE A 89 -0.52 2.66 2.48
N PHE A 90 0.69 2.29 2.11
CA PHE A 90 1.88 3.10 2.34
C PHE A 90 1.90 4.38 1.51
N PHE A 91 1.47 4.28 0.25
CA PHE A 91 1.32 5.40 -0.68
C PHE A 91 -0.01 5.35 -1.41
N ARG A 92 -0.54 6.54 -1.71
CA ARG A 92 -1.58 6.75 -2.70
C ARG A 92 -0.98 7.51 -3.88
N LEU A 93 -1.00 6.88 -5.05
CA LEU A 93 -0.46 7.47 -6.27
C LEU A 93 -1.59 7.98 -7.14
N HIS A 94 -1.50 9.22 -7.58
CA HIS A 94 -2.42 9.80 -8.54
C HIS A 94 -1.83 9.71 -9.94
N ILE A 95 -2.45 8.90 -10.80
CA ILE A 95 -2.02 8.76 -12.18
C ILE A 95 -2.84 9.75 -13.02
N ALA A 96 -2.19 10.81 -13.46
CA ALA A 96 -2.79 11.79 -14.37
C ALA A 96 -2.86 11.25 -15.79
N PHE A 97 -3.74 11.84 -16.61
CA PHE A 97 -3.76 11.53 -18.03
C PHE A 97 -2.40 11.87 -18.68
N PRO A 98 -1.86 11.00 -19.54
CA PRO A 98 -0.53 11.23 -20.13
C PRO A 98 -0.49 12.48 -21.00
N LYS A 99 0.65 13.18 -20.96
CA LYS A 99 0.92 14.32 -21.82
C LYS A 99 1.10 13.86 -23.27
N PHE A 100 1.07 14.81 -24.21
CA PHE A 100 1.14 14.53 -25.65
C PHE A 100 2.32 13.62 -26.05
N GLU A 101 3.53 13.91 -25.60
CA GLU A 101 4.72 13.09 -25.93
C GLU A 101 4.70 11.72 -25.25
N GLU A 102 4.15 11.62 -24.05
CA GLU A 102 3.97 10.35 -23.33
C GLU A 102 2.94 9.47 -24.04
N LEU A 103 1.81 10.07 -24.45
CA LEU A 103 0.78 9.36 -25.20
C LEU A 103 1.31 8.87 -26.55
N LYS A 104 2.08 9.70 -27.25
CA LYS A 104 2.74 9.31 -28.49
C LYS A 104 3.74 8.16 -28.30
N LYS A 105 4.48 8.16 -27.19
CA LYS A 105 5.35 7.04 -26.81
C LYS A 105 4.58 5.76 -26.54
N ILE A 106 3.46 5.86 -25.78
CA ILE A 106 2.57 4.72 -25.51
C ILE A 106 2.06 4.14 -26.84
N LEU A 107 1.52 4.98 -27.73
CA LEU A 107 1.03 4.53 -29.03
C LEU A 107 2.11 3.78 -29.83
N ARG A 108 3.31 4.32 -29.90
CA ARG A 108 4.43 3.65 -30.59
C ARG A 108 4.79 2.31 -29.97
N GLN A 109 4.78 2.21 -28.63
CA GLN A 109 5.17 0.99 -27.92
C GLN A 109 4.11 -0.10 -27.95
N THR A 110 2.83 0.28 -27.99
CA THR A 110 1.72 -0.69 -27.87
C THR A 110 1.14 -1.12 -29.23
N THR A 111 1.45 -0.40 -30.30
CA THR A 111 0.93 -0.70 -31.65
C THR A 111 1.94 -1.39 -32.57
N ILE A 112 3.14 -1.67 -32.09
CA ILE A 112 4.15 -2.44 -32.81
C ILE A 112 4.18 -3.87 -32.31
N ASN A 113 4.63 -4.77 -33.18
CA ASN A 113 4.66 -6.22 -32.90
C ASN A 113 5.96 -6.62 -32.14
N GLU A 114 6.46 -5.77 -31.27
CA GLU A 114 7.64 -6.03 -30.45
C GLU A 114 7.21 -6.41 -29.03
N SER A 115 7.62 -7.58 -28.56
CA SER A 115 7.48 -7.98 -27.17
C SER A 115 8.66 -7.52 -26.35
N TYR A 116 8.42 -6.72 -25.31
CA TYR A 116 9.46 -6.35 -24.36
C TYR A 116 9.80 -7.54 -23.46
N THR A 117 11.04 -8.01 -23.54
CA THR A 117 11.56 -9.00 -22.58
C THR A 117 12.13 -8.28 -21.37
N ILE A 118 11.46 -8.44 -20.23
CA ILE A 118 11.95 -7.88 -18.96
C ILE A 118 13.03 -8.82 -18.42
N GLN A 119 14.23 -8.28 -18.20
CA GLN A 119 15.30 -9.02 -17.55
C GLN A 119 15.12 -8.98 -16.04
N PRO A 120 15.17 -10.13 -15.34
CA PRO A 120 15.08 -10.15 -13.89
C PRO A 120 16.31 -9.49 -13.27
N VAL A 121 16.09 -8.62 -12.26
CA VAL A 121 17.18 -7.97 -11.52
C VAL A 121 17.80 -8.93 -10.51
N PHE A 122 17.01 -9.84 -9.95
CA PHE A 122 17.45 -10.88 -9.02
C PHE A 122 17.05 -12.26 -9.53
N ASP A 123 17.87 -13.25 -9.23
CA ASP A 123 17.49 -14.63 -9.44
C ASP A 123 16.31 -15.01 -8.55
N SER A 124 15.42 -15.86 -9.07
CA SER A 124 14.21 -16.28 -8.37
C SER A 124 14.46 -16.87 -6.97
N GLY A 125 15.61 -17.55 -6.77
CA GLY A 125 16.01 -18.14 -5.48
C GLY A 125 16.53 -17.14 -4.46
N SER A 126 17.03 -15.98 -4.89
CA SER A 126 17.65 -14.96 -4.01
C SER A 126 16.79 -13.74 -3.78
N ALA A 127 15.81 -13.49 -4.65
CA ALA A 127 15.00 -12.26 -4.66
C ALA A 127 14.32 -11.97 -3.31
N VAL A 128 13.67 -12.97 -2.71
CA VAL A 128 12.95 -12.83 -1.43
C VAL A 128 13.91 -12.43 -0.31
N ALA A 129 15.07 -13.11 -0.22
CA ALA A 129 16.07 -12.82 0.81
C ALA A 129 16.66 -11.42 0.65
N LYS A 130 17.01 -11.02 -0.57
CA LYS A 130 17.55 -9.68 -0.87
C LYS A 130 16.56 -8.57 -0.56
N VAL A 131 15.28 -8.73 -0.90
CA VAL A 131 14.24 -7.76 -0.55
C VAL A 131 14.05 -7.66 0.95
N ALA A 132 14.10 -8.78 1.67
CA ALA A 132 14.03 -8.77 3.13
C ALA A 132 15.23 -8.05 3.78
N GLU A 133 16.44 -8.25 3.26
CA GLU A 133 17.65 -7.56 3.67
C GLU A 133 17.57 -6.04 3.42
N MET A 134 17.14 -5.61 2.23
CA MET A 134 16.91 -4.20 1.91
C MET A 134 15.90 -3.55 2.86
N ARG A 135 14.80 -4.22 3.18
CA ARG A 135 13.80 -3.73 4.14
C ARG A 135 14.38 -3.57 5.55
N LYS A 136 15.27 -4.47 5.95
CA LYS A 136 15.98 -4.36 7.23
C LYS A 136 16.93 -3.16 7.22
N LEU A 137 17.71 -2.99 6.17
CA LEU A 137 18.65 -1.89 6.01
C LEU A 137 17.96 -0.53 6.11
N VAL A 138 16.81 -0.34 5.45
CA VAL A 138 16.02 0.89 5.56
C VAL A 138 15.65 1.20 7.01
N ARG A 139 15.34 0.19 7.83
CA ARG A 139 14.99 0.39 9.25
C ARG A 139 16.18 0.77 10.13
N GLU A 140 17.39 0.40 9.72
CA GLU A 140 18.64 0.68 10.44
C GLU A 140 19.14 2.13 10.21
N VAL A 141 18.62 2.84 9.19
CA VAL A 141 18.95 4.27 8.97
C VAL A 141 18.52 5.09 10.19
N LEU A 142 19.46 5.87 10.73
CA LEU A 142 19.20 6.72 11.88
C LEU A 142 18.42 7.98 11.45
N VAL A 143 17.60 8.47 12.35
CA VAL A 143 16.87 9.74 12.21
C VAL A 143 17.27 10.62 13.39
N SER A 144 17.59 11.88 13.15
CA SER A 144 17.86 12.83 14.22
C SER A 144 16.56 13.25 14.93
N SER A 145 16.66 13.68 16.20
CA SER A 145 15.49 14.16 16.93
C SER A 145 14.84 15.35 16.25
N ASP A 146 15.61 16.27 15.67
CA ASP A 146 15.08 17.44 14.94
C ASP A 146 14.23 17.01 13.74
N MET A 147 14.60 15.91 13.06
CA MET A 147 13.83 15.37 11.95
C MET A 147 12.56 14.65 12.45
N GLU A 148 12.64 13.98 13.59
CA GLU A 148 11.45 13.38 14.23
C GLU A 148 10.46 14.47 14.65
N ASP A 149 10.93 15.56 15.24
CA ASP A 149 10.12 16.73 15.61
C ASP A 149 9.51 17.39 14.37
N TYR A 150 10.28 17.52 13.29
CA TYR A 150 9.79 18.07 12.03
C TYR A 150 8.68 17.22 11.41
N ILE A 151 8.87 15.92 11.31
CA ILE A 151 7.84 15.00 10.79
C ILE A 151 6.59 15.05 11.68
N THR A 152 6.76 15.02 13.00
CA THR A 152 5.67 15.10 13.97
C THR A 152 4.88 16.40 13.78
N SER A 153 5.57 17.53 13.64
CA SER A 153 4.93 18.83 13.41
C SER A 153 4.13 18.88 12.11
N ILE A 154 4.65 18.28 11.02
CA ILE A 154 3.91 18.17 9.76
C ILE A 154 2.60 17.38 9.96
N ILE A 155 2.68 16.23 10.61
CA ILE A 155 1.50 15.39 10.85
C ILE A 155 0.47 16.10 11.72
N LEU A 156 0.90 16.71 12.82
CA LEU A 156 0.02 17.48 13.70
C LEU A 156 -0.64 18.66 12.98
N ALA A 157 0.10 19.34 12.09
CA ALA A 157 -0.43 20.45 11.29
C ALA A 157 -1.50 20.02 10.29
N THR A 158 -1.66 18.71 9.98
CA THR A 158 -2.77 18.23 9.14
C THR A 158 -4.09 18.10 9.89
N HIS A 159 -4.09 18.23 11.22
CA HIS A 159 -5.32 18.06 12.03
C HIS A 159 -6.05 19.39 12.21
N PRO A 160 -7.30 19.51 11.73
CA PRO A 160 -8.06 20.77 11.79
C PRO A 160 -8.37 21.24 13.22
N ASP A 161 -8.47 20.31 14.17
CA ASP A 161 -8.82 20.61 15.57
C ASP A 161 -7.60 20.84 16.48
N ASN A 162 -6.38 20.65 15.97
CA ASN A 162 -5.17 20.73 16.78
C ASN A 162 -4.58 22.15 16.76
N LYS A 163 -5.13 23.02 17.61
CA LYS A 163 -4.65 24.40 17.79
C LYS A 163 -3.25 24.48 18.42
N ASP A 164 -2.90 23.49 19.26
CA ASP A 164 -1.63 23.49 20.01
C ASP A 164 -0.40 23.20 19.12
N ALA A 165 -0.61 22.50 18.00
CA ALA A 165 0.46 22.22 17.03
C ALA A 165 0.93 23.46 16.25
N LEU A 166 0.15 24.52 16.25
CA LEU A 166 0.34 25.71 15.44
C LEU A 166 1.07 26.83 16.16
N ASP A 167 1.03 26.84 17.48
CA ASP A 167 1.76 27.83 18.29
C ASP A 167 3.29 27.66 18.22
N SER A 168 3.76 26.50 17.77
CA SER A 168 5.20 26.19 17.69
C SER A 168 5.85 26.48 16.33
N THR A 169 5.07 26.85 15.30
CA THR A 169 5.59 27.10 13.94
C THR A 169 5.37 28.54 13.53
N SER A 170 6.45 29.31 13.34
CA SER A 170 6.42 30.67 12.79
C SER A 170 5.84 30.65 11.36
N GLY A 171 4.57 30.97 11.21
CA GLY A 171 3.84 30.95 9.93
C GLY A 171 2.50 30.21 9.97
N GLY A 172 2.02 29.84 11.16
CA GLY A 172 0.86 29.00 11.37
C GLY A 172 -0.49 29.51 10.84
N ASP A 173 -0.72 30.80 10.81
CA ASP A 173 -2.04 31.36 10.55
C ASP A 173 -2.64 30.96 9.18
N ASN A 174 -1.83 30.96 8.12
CA ASN A 174 -2.30 30.62 6.77
C ASN A 174 -2.53 29.10 6.58
N ILE A 175 -1.71 28.27 7.22
CA ILE A 175 -1.82 26.81 7.13
C ILE A 175 -3.07 26.34 7.88
N THR A 176 -3.32 26.92 9.06
CA THR A 176 -4.50 26.63 9.89
C THR A 176 -5.80 26.90 9.15
N ASP A 177 -5.90 28.00 8.45
CA ASP A 177 -7.10 28.39 7.70
C ASP A 177 -7.38 27.40 6.54
N LEU A 178 -6.33 26.98 5.81
CA LEU A 178 -6.47 26.00 4.71
C LEU A 178 -6.85 24.62 5.25
N VAL A 179 -6.19 24.15 6.31
CA VAL A 179 -6.48 22.84 6.91
C VAL A 179 -7.89 22.83 7.48
N GLY A 180 -8.30 23.86 8.23
CA GLY A 180 -9.65 23.96 8.77
C GLY A 180 -10.76 24.04 7.70
N ARG A 181 -10.45 24.55 6.50
CA ARG A 181 -11.42 24.62 5.39
C ARG A 181 -11.52 23.37 4.54
N TYR A 182 -10.41 22.67 4.33
CA TYR A 182 -10.31 21.62 3.30
C TYR A 182 -9.99 20.24 3.84
N VAL A 183 -9.57 20.10 5.09
CA VAL A 183 -9.22 18.80 5.69
C VAL A 183 -10.28 18.41 6.72
N THR A 184 -10.92 17.29 6.50
CA THR A 184 -11.89 16.72 7.44
C THR A 184 -11.21 15.93 8.55
N TYR A 185 -10.17 15.17 8.20
CA TYR A 185 -9.38 14.35 9.12
C TYR A 185 -7.90 14.51 8.80
N GLY A 186 -7.08 14.71 9.84
CA GLY A 186 -5.63 14.74 9.69
C GLY A 186 -5.01 13.37 9.45
N ALA A 187 -3.73 13.34 9.09
CA ALA A 187 -2.97 12.12 8.91
C ALA A 187 -2.72 11.42 10.25
N GLY A 188 -2.97 10.11 10.33
CA GLY A 188 -2.76 9.32 11.53
C GLY A 188 -1.28 8.93 11.75
N PRO A 189 -0.98 8.21 12.84
CA PRO A 189 0.38 7.72 13.15
C PRO A 189 0.99 6.88 12.05
N ARG A 190 0.18 6.16 11.25
CA ARG A 190 0.65 5.41 10.08
C ARG A 190 1.21 6.34 8.99
N GLY A 191 0.62 7.52 8.82
CA GLY A 191 1.16 8.57 7.95
C GLY A 191 2.55 9.01 8.38
N ALA A 192 2.77 9.26 9.67
CA ALA A 192 4.09 9.58 10.22
C ALA A 192 5.11 8.47 9.95
N GLN A 193 4.73 7.22 10.19
CA GLN A 193 5.57 6.05 9.91
C GLN A 193 5.91 5.93 8.42
N ALA A 194 4.95 6.15 7.53
CA ALA A 194 5.15 6.10 6.09
C ALA A 194 6.14 7.18 5.63
N VAL A 195 5.97 8.42 6.08
CA VAL A 195 6.90 9.53 5.78
C VAL A 195 8.30 9.20 6.27
N THR A 196 8.44 8.74 7.51
CA THR A 196 9.75 8.39 8.10
C THR A 196 10.43 7.27 7.32
N LEU A 197 9.74 6.18 7.01
CA LEU A 197 10.31 5.06 6.25
C LEU A 197 10.65 5.46 4.81
N ALA A 198 9.82 6.28 4.18
CA ALA A 198 10.10 6.80 2.85
C ALA A 198 11.34 7.71 2.84
N ALA A 199 11.49 8.58 3.84
CA ALA A 199 12.67 9.43 3.99
C ALA A 199 13.94 8.60 4.18
N LYS A 200 13.92 7.58 5.04
CA LYS A 200 15.03 6.63 5.23
C LYS A 200 15.41 5.91 3.93
N ALA A 201 14.42 5.41 3.20
CA ALA A 201 14.66 4.73 1.92
C ALA A 201 15.27 5.69 0.89
N ASN A 202 14.78 6.93 0.84
CA ASN A 202 15.27 7.94 -0.08
C ASN A 202 16.71 8.35 0.23
N ALA A 203 17.05 8.49 1.52
CA ALA A 203 18.43 8.77 1.95
C ALA A 203 19.39 7.67 1.49
N LEU A 204 19.02 6.40 1.62
CA LEU A 204 19.82 5.29 1.12
C LEU A 204 19.99 5.31 -0.40
N LEU A 205 18.93 5.62 -1.15
CA LEU A 205 18.99 5.73 -2.60
C LEU A 205 19.88 6.88 -3.07
N ASP A 206 19.93 7.96 -2.30
CA ASP A 206 20.78 9.13 -2.55
C ASP A 206 22.22 8.95 -2.01
N GLY A 207 22.54 7.83 -1.35
CA GLY A 207 23.87 7.55 -0.78
C GLY A 207 24.20 8.35 0.47
N ARG A 208 23.23 8.71 1.26
CA ARG A 208 23.34 9.48 2.50
C ARG A 208 22.56 8.83 3.63
#